data_d5dc0da2250fdbcc3b45adb504b0e6e2
#
_entry.id   d5dc0da2250fdbcc3b45adb504b0e6e2
#
_cell.length_a   1.000
_cell.length_b   1.000
_cell.length_c   1.000
_cell.angle_alpha   90.00
_cell.angle_beta   90.00
_cell.angle_gamma   90.00
#
_symmetry.space_group_name_H-M   'P 1'
#
loop_
_entity.id
_entity.type
_entity.pdbx_description
1 polymer ?
#
loop_
_entity_poly.entity_id
_entity_poly.type
_entity_poly.pdbx_seq_one_letter_code
_entity_poly.pdbx_strand_id
1 'polypeptide(L)'
;MSAGSLRRIGVSARLVARDLARNRVAVALLVVIPIVFYGLVAATTGDRDIVFELAAGGRRLLTENERHLSLLFIGMVSISGLSAFLAFVLVLRPLGADRRLAFEGYRPVELLLAKVCVMLAVAVAVALYVTALLPIFFRPARAAGVFLGFLSTSFVYATFGMVIGAVVRRELEGIMLILLLVNIDAGWLQSPVFYAHARNQALIRLLPGHHPAQITMVSAFTTLALRPEIVAAVEYAVGGLVAAAGLYWLRVRVRA
;
A
#
# COMPACT_ATOMS: atom_id res chain seq x y z
N MET A 1 -4.84 -13.23 -24.55
CA MET A 1 -4.39 -11.87 -24.94
C MET A 1 -3.62 -11.99 -26.24
N SER A 2 -3.96 -11.17 -27.25
CA SER A 2 -3.21 -11.14 -28.51
C SER A 2 -1.89 -10.35 -28.34
N ALA A 3 -0.90 -10.59 -29.24
CA ALA A 3 0.35 -9.83 -29.24
C ALA A 3 0.13 -8.31 -29.35
N GLY A 4 -0.93 -7.89 -30.05
CA GLY A 4 -1.35 -6.49 -30.15
C GLY A 4 -1.82 -5.91 -28.82
N SER A 5 -2.50 -6.69 -27.96
CA SER A 5 -2.95 -6.27 -26.63
C SER A 5 -1.76 -6.02 -25.68
N LEU A 6 -0.77 -6.91 -25.67
CA LEU A 6 0.45 -6.74 -24.86
C LEU A 6 1.24 -5.48 -25.27
N ARG A 7 1.36 -5.22 -26.57
CA ARG A 7 2.01 -4.00 -27.07
C ARG A 7 1.27 -2.73 -26.61
N ARG A 8 -0.07 -2.72 -26.67
CA ARG A 8 -0.89 -1.58 -26.20
C ARG A 8 -0.72 -1.35 -24.69
N ILE A 9 -0.74 -2.41 -23.87
CA ILE A 9 -0.49 -2.31 -22.44
C ILE A 9 0.91 -1.72 -22.16
N GLY A 10 1.94 -2.21 -22.85
CA GLY A 10 3.31 -1.72 -22.68
C GLY A 10 3.48 -0.24 -23.05
N VAL A 11 2.87 0.21 -24.15
CA VAL A 11 2.87 1.63 -24.56
C VAL A 11 2.15 2.48 -23.54
N SER A 12 0.94 2.07 -23.11
CA SER A 12 0.15 2.80 -22.09
C SER A 12 0.90 2.86 -20.76
N ALA A 13 1.50 1.75 -20.30
CA ALA A 13 2.28 1.72 -19.06
C ALA A 13 3.49 2.67 -19.13
N ARG A 14 4.20 2.71 -20.26
CA ARG A 14 5.32 3.65 -20.45
C ARG A 14 4.87 5.13 -20.38
N LEU A 15 3.71 5.46 -20.96
CA LEU A 15 3.16 6.82 -20.90
C LEU A 15 2.77 7.19 -19.47
N VAL A 16 2.07 6.31 -18.76
CA VAL A 16 1.68 6.49 -17.36
C VAL A 16 2.92 6.65 -16.46
N ALA A 17 3.94 5.80 -16.64
CA ALA A 17 5.18 5.89 -15.88
C ALA A 17 5.93 7.21 -16.15
N ARG A 18 5.96 7.65 -17.42
CA ARG A 18 6.58 8.93 -17.80
C ARG A 18 5.85 10.13 -17.20
N ASP A 19 4.51 10.09 -17.19
CA ASP A 19 3.69 11.15 -16.58
C ASP A 19 3.94 11.23 -15.07
N LEU A 20 3.96 10.09 -14.39
CA LEU A 20 4.30 10.02 -12.96
C LEU A 20 5.72 10.55 -12.68
N ALA A 21 6.71 10.13 -13.47
CA ALA A 21 8.11 10.58 -13.30
C ALA A 21 8.29 12.08 -13.56
N ARG A 22 7.46 12.68 -14.41
CA ARG A 22 7.44 14.14 -14.66
C ARG A 22 6.84 14.94 -13.51
N ASN A 23 6.02 14.31 -12.69
CA ASN A 23 5.46 14.96 -11.50
C ASN A 23 6.51 14.99 -10.39
N ARG A 24 7.40 16.00 -10.47
CA ARG A 24 8.53 16.17 -9.53
C ARG A 24 8.07 16.21 -8.06
N VAL A 25 6.91 16.81 -7.80
CA VAL A 25 6.36 16.89 -6.43
C VAL A 25 5.97 15.50 -5.92
N ALA A 26 5.29 14.69 -6.73
CA ALA A 26 4.92 13.31 -6.33
C ALA A 26 6.17 12.46 -6.07
N VAL A 27 7.18 12.55 -6.95
CA VAL A 27 8.45 11.83 -6.77
C VAL A 27 9.21 12.32 -5.53
N ALA A 28 9.26 13.63 -5.30
CA ALA A 28 9.88 14.20 -4.09
C ALA A 28 9.17 13.71 -2.81
N LEU A 29 7.84 13.69 -2.79
CA LEU A 29 7.06 13.21 -1.64
C LEU A 29 7.29 11.72 -1.36
N LEU A 30 7.42 10.88 -2.41
CA LEU A 30 7.77 9.46 -2.26
C LEU A 30 9.09 9.25 -1.51
N VAL A 31 10.05 10.15 -1.70
CA VAL A 31 11.36 10.07 -1.06
C VAL A 31 11.36 10.76 0.31
N VAL A 32 10.80 11.98 0.38
CA VAL A 32 10.91 12.83 1.58
C VAL A 32 10.03 12.32 2.73
N ILE A 33 8.80 11.87 2.45
CA ILE A 33 7.87 11.47 3.51
C ILE A 33 8.43 10.33 4.39
N PRO A 34 8.94 9.21 3.85
CA PRO A 34 9.52 8.15 4.69
C PRO A 34 10.74 8.62 5.50
N ILE A 35 11.61 9.46 4.92
CA ILE A 35 12.78 10.00 5.63
C ILE A 35 12.33 10.85 6.81
N VAL A 36 11.40 11.79 6.57
CA VAL A 36 10.89 12.69 7.62
C VAL A 36 10.21 11.88 8.73
N PHE A 37 9.40 10.90 8.37
CA PHE A 37 8.70 10.08 9.35
C PHE A 37 9.65 9.21 10.17
N TYR A 38 10.64 8.60 9.54
CA TYR A 38 11.66 7.84 10.27
C TYR A 38 12.52 8.73 11.16
N GLY A 39 12.94 9.90 10.66
CA GLY A 39 13.68 10.87 11.44
C GLY A 39 12.89 11.38 12.64
N LEU A 40 11.60 11.68 12.46
CA LEU A 40 10.72 12.14 13.54
C LEU A 40 10.55 11.07 14.60
N VAL A 41 10.25 9.82 14.22
CA VAL A 41 10.11 8.71 15.18
C VAL A 41 11.44 8.46 15.90
N ALA A 42 12.56 8.44 15.19
CA ALA A 42 13.87 8.26 15.80
C ALA A 42 14.22 9.36 16.84
N ALA A 43 13.77 10.60 16.59
CA ALA A 43 14.00 11.73 17.47
C ALA A 43 13.04 11.82 18.67
N THR A 44 11.82 11.28 18.53
CA THR A 44 10.75 11.46 19.54
C THR A 44 10.44 10.22 20.36
N THR A 45 10.73 9.02 19.85
CA THR A 45 10.42 7.76 20.54
C THR A 45 11.57 7.37 21.47
N GLY A 46 11.21 7.05 22.72
CA GLY A 46 12.17 6.60 23.73
C GLY A 46 12.77 5.23 23.42
N ASP A 47 13.91 4.98 24.06
CA ASP A 47 14.64 3.71 23.95
C ASP A 47 14.28 2.84 25.16
N ARG A 48 13.09 2.29 25.16
CA ARG A 48 12.55 1.43 26.22
C ARG A 48 11.93 0.17 25.63
N ASP A 49 11.99 -0.91 26.39
CA ASP A 49 11.34 -2.16 26.01
C ASP A 49 9.85 -2.11 26.35
N ILE A 50 9.04 -2.54 25.39
CA ILE A 50 7.59 -2.69 25.53
C ILE A 50 7.16 -4.10 25.17
N VAL A 51 6.10 -4.56 25.85
CA VAL A 51 5.47 -5.84 25.53
C VAL A 51 4.34 -5.59 24.55
N PHE A 52 4.33 -6.31 23.45
CA PHE A 52 3.24 -6.26 22.47
C PHE A 52 2.83 -7.66 22.01
N GLU A 53 1.62 -7.77 21.48
CA GLU A 53 1.05 -9.04 21.03
C GLU A 53 1.16 -9.16 19.51
N LEU A 54 1.74 -10.27 19.02
CA LEU A 54 1.64 -10.71 17.63
C LEU A 54 0.43 -11.61 17.47
N ALA A 55 -0.46 -11.28 16.52
CA ALA A 55 -1.59 -12.13 16.17
C ALA A 55 -1.16 -13.40 15.43
N ALA A 56 -0.14 -13.29 14.60
CA ALA A 56 0.43 -14.42 13.85
C ALA A 56 1.12 -15.42 14.79
N GLY A 57 0.92 -16.72 14.53
CA GLY A 57 1.57 -17.79 15.29
C GLY A 57 0.98 -18.05 16.69
N GLY A 58 -0.30 -17.68 16.92
CA GLY A 58 -1.04 -18.07 18.12
C GLY A 58 -0.95 -17.11 19.31
N ARG A 59 -0.99 -15.81 19.06
CA ARG A 59 -0.98 -14.76 20.10
C ARG A 59 0.26 -14.80 20.98
N ARG A 60 1.40 -14.48 20.41
CA ARG A 60 2.65 -14.40 21.16
C ARG A 60 2.90 -13.01 21.69
N LEU A 61 3.21 -12.94 22.98
CA LEU A 61 3.75 -11.73 23.59
C LEU A 61 5.26 -11.67 23.30
N LEU A 62 5.71 -10.55 22.77
CA LEU A 62 7.12 -10.26 22.56
C LEU A 62 7.48 -8.99 23.31
N THR A 63 8.72 -8.95 23.78
CA THR A 63 9.31 -7.74 24.38
C THR A 63 10.35 -7.22 23.41
N GLU A 64 10.14 -6.03 22.92
CA GLU A 64 10.99 -5.39 21.92
C GLU A 64 11.11 -3.91 22.17
N ASN A 65 12.13 -3.31 21.60
CA ASN A 65 12.38 -1.89 21.71
C ASN A 65 11.26 -1.07 21.04
N GLU A 66 10.67 -0.11 21.77
CA GLU A 66 9.56 0.73 21.30
C GLU A 66 9.92 1.51 20.05
N ARG A 67 11.15 2.01 19.94
CA ARG A 67 11.63 2.74 18.75
C ARG A 67 11.64 1.84 17.51
N HIS A 68 12.14 0.61 17.61
CA HIS A 68 12.17 -0.33 16.49
C HIS A 68 10.75 -0.67 16.01
N LEU A 69 9.84 -0.90 16.94
CA LEU A 69 8.44 -1.18 16.65
C LEU A 69 7.76 0.03 15.97
N SER A 70 8.00 1.23 16.50
CA SER A 70 7.45 2.48 15.97
C SER A 70 7.99 2.81 14.59
N LEU A 71 9.26 2.53 14.29
CA LEU A 71 9.86 2.70 12.96
C LEU A 71 9.19 1.79 11.92
N LEU A 72 8.97 0.51 12.23
CA LEU A 72 8.24 -0.39 11.33
C LEU A 72 6.81 0.09 11.09
N PHE A 73 6.14 0.48 12.15
CA PHE A 73 4.76 0.96 12.09
C PHE A 73 4.63 2.23 11.24
N ILE A 74 5.46 3.24 11.48
CA ILE A 74 5.40 4.50 10.71
C ILE A 74 5.81 4.28 9.24
N GLY A 75 6.72 3.33 8.98
CA GLY A 75 7.05 2.88 7.63
C GLY A 75 5.83 2.35 6.90
N MET A 76 5.01 1.50 7.55
CA MET A 76 3.76 0.99 6.98
C MET A 76 2.75 2.11 6.74
N VAL A 77 2.56 3.02 7.69
CA VAL A 77 1.63 4.16 7.55
C VAL A 77 2.02 5.04 6.36
N SER A 78 3.31 5.37 6.23
CA SER A 78 3.80 6.19 5.12
C SER A 78 3.59 5.51 3.77
N ILE A 79 3.90 4.22 3.65
CA ILE A 79 3.69 3.43 2.43
C ILE A 79 2.20 3.34 2.07
N SER A 80 1.34 3.09 3.06
CA SER A 80 -0.11 3.00 2.87
C SER A 80 -0.68 4.27 2.25
N GLY A 81 -0.36 5.42 2.83
CA GLY A 81 -0.82 6.72 2.36
C GLY A 81 -0.31 7.06 0.97
N LEU A 82 1.00 6.90 0.74
CA LEU A 82 1.63 7.19 -0.55
C LEU A 82 1.07 6.30 -1.66
N SER A 83 0.94 5.00 -1.42
CA SER A 83 0.45 4.04 -2.41
C SER A 83 -1.02 4.25 -2.75
N ALA A 84 -1.87 4.47 -1.73
CA ALA A 84 -3.28 4.74 -1.94
C ALA A 84 -3.48 6.05 -2.71
N PHE A 85 -2.77 7.11 -2.35
CA PHE A 85 -2.88 8.41 -3.01
C PHE A 85 -2.41 8.34 -4.47
N LEU A 86 -1.27 7.74 -4.75
CA LEU A 86 -0.77 7.61 -6.11
C LEU A 86 -1.70 6.80 -6.99
N ALA A 87 -2.20 5.66 -6.50
CA ALA A 87 -3.13 4.81 -7.22
C ALA A 87 -4.46 5.54 -7.51
N PHE A 88 -4.96 6.31 -6.55
CA PHE A 88 -6.13 7.16 -6.69
C PHE A 88 -5.96 8.18 -7.82
N VAL A 89 -4.85 8.92 -7.81
CA VAL A 89 -4.56 9.95 -8.81
C VAL A 89 -4.38 9.34 -10.21
N LEU A 90 -3.71 8.17 -10.30
CA LEU A 90 -3.51 7.44 -11.56
C LEU A 90 -4.82 6.94 -12.17
N VAL A 91 -5.86 6.74 -11.37
CA VAL A 91 -7.19 6.35 -11.88
C VAL A 91 -8.05 7.57 -12.16
N LEU A 92 -8.12 8.53 -11.23
CA LEU A 92 -9.05 9.65 -11.32
C LEU A 92 -8.70 10.64 -12.44
N ARG A 93 -7.44 11.12 -12.50
CA ARG A 93 -7.04 12.20 -13.41
C ARG A 93 -7.18 11.85 -14.89
N PRO A 94 -6.71 10.68 -15.37
CA PRO A 94 -6.77 10.36 -16.81
C PRO A 94 -8.12 9.79 -17.27
N LEU A 95 -9.16 9.74 -16.44
CA LEU A 95 -10.45 9.14 -16.80
C LEU A 95 -11.07 9.71 -18.09
N GLY A 96 -10.91 11.02 -18.34
CA GLY A 96 -11.39 11.64 -19.57
C GLY A 96 -10.62 11.17 -20.81
N ALA A 97 -9.30 11.03 -20.70
CA ALA A 97 -8.44 10.52 -21.76
C ALA A 97 -8.69 9.01 -21.98
N ASP A 98 -8.85 8.25 -20.92
CA ASP A 98 -9.12 6.80 -20.97
C ASP A 98 -10.43 6.51 -21.72
N ARG A 99 -11.46 7.35 -21.53
CA ARG A 99 -12.72 7.24 -22.28
C ARG A 99 -12.51 7.47 -23.77
N ARG A 100 -11.77 8.51 -24.16
CA ARG A 100 -11.46 8.79 -25.57
C ARG A 100 -10.72 7.61 -26.19
N LEU A 101 -9.72 7.06 -25.50
CA LEU A 101 -9.00 5.88 -25.94
C LEU A 101 -9.91 4.64 -26.07
N ALA A 102 -10.89 4.50 -25.17
CA ALA A 102 -11.86 3.41 -25.26
C ALA A 102 -12.76 3.54 -26.52
N PHE A 103 -13.14 4.76 -26.93
CA PHE A 103 -13.84 5.00 -28.19
C PHE A 103 -12.98 4.69 -29.43
N GLU A 104 -11.66 4.90 -29.35
CA GLU A 104 -10.69 4.56 -30.40
C GLU A 104 -10.34 3.06 -30.44
N GLY A 105 -11.03 2.22 -29.66
CA GLY A 105 -10.90 0.76 -29.69
C GLY A 105 -9.90 0.16 -28.68
N TYR A 106 -9.44 0.96 -27.70
CA TYR A 106 -8.73 0.41 -26.54
C TYR A 106 -9.72 -0.27 -25.59
N ARG A 107 -9.35 -1.44 -25.08
CA ARG A 107 -10.16 -2.11 -24.05
C ARG A 107 -9.91 -1.47 -22.69
N PRO A 108 -10.94 -1.13 -21.89
CA PRO A 108 -10.76 -0.56 -20.55
C PRO A 108 -9.83 -1.38 -19.65
N VAL A 109 -9.85 -2.71 -19.80
CA VAL A 109 -8.98 -3.63 -19.09
C VAL A 109 -7.49 -3.42 -19.44
N GLU A 110 -7.16 -3.12 -20.71
CA GLU A 110 -5.79 -2.87 -21.16
C GLU A 110 -5.23 -1.59 -20.51
N LEU A 111 -6.07 -0.55 -20.40
CA LEU A 111 -5.70 0.71 -19.75
C LEU A 111 -5.51 0.53 -18.23
N LEU A 112 -6.40 -0.25 -17.59
CA LEU A 112 -6.26 -0.54 -16.16
C LEU A 112 -5.03 -1.39 -15.87
N LEU A 113 -4.77 -2.44 -16.66
CA LEU A 113 -3.58 -3.28 -16.51
C LEU A 113 -2.29 -2.47 -16.65
N ALA A 114 -2.25 -1.50 -17.57
CA ALA A 114 -1.12 -0.59 -17.67
C ALA A 114 -0.87 0.19 -16.37
N LYS A 115 -1.93 0.69 -15.74
CA LYS A 115 -1.84 1.39 -14.44
C LYS A 115 -1.40 0.45 -13.31
N VAL A 116 -1.94 -0.77 -13.28
CA VAL A 116 -1.55 -1.80 -12.29
C VAL A 116 -0.06 -2.14 -12.42
N CYS A 117 0.45 -2.30 -13.65
CA CYS A 117 1.87 -2.55 -13.87
C CYS A 117 2.75 -1.42 -13.34
N VAL A 118 2.37 -0.17 -13.58
CA VAL A 118 3.11 1.00 -13.06
C VAL A 118 3.03 1.05 -11.55
N MET A 119 1.85 0.82 -10.95
CA MET A 119 1.69 0.80 -9.49
C MET A 119 2.48 -0.33 -8.84
N LEU A 120 2.56 -1.51 -9.47
CA LEU A 120 3.40 -2.60 -8.97
C LEU A 120 4.89 -2.21 -8.98
N ALA A 121 5.36 -1.57 -10.04
CA ALA A 121 6.74 -1.09 -10.12
C ALA A 121 7.04 -0.04 -9.02
N VAL A 122 6.11 0.90 -8.80
CA VAL A 122 6.21 1.90 -7.71
C VAL A 122 6.18 1.22 -6.35
N ALA A 123 5.28 0.25 -6.13
CA ALA A 123 5.18 -0.50 -4.88
C ALA A 123 6.49 -1.21 -4.55
N VAL A 124 7.11 -1.88 -5.53
CA VAL A 124 8.43 -2.53 -5.37
C VAL A 124 9.50 -1.49 -5.02
N ALA A 125 9.55 -0.38 -5.75
CA ALA A 125 10.56 0.65 -5.53
C ALA A 125 10.44 1.30 -4.14
N VAL A 126 9.22 1.64 -3.71
CA VAL A 126 8.95 2.26 -2.40
C VAL A 126 9.21 1.26 -1.26
N ALA A 127 8.74 0.02 -1.39
CA ALA A 127 8.98 -1.02 -0.38
C ALA A 127 10.48 -1.30 -0.22
N LEU A 128 11.21 -1.38 -1.33
CA LEU A 128 12.67 -1.58 -1.31
C LEU A 128 13.36 -0.39 -0.64
N TYR A 129 12.99 0.83 -1.02
CA TYR A 129 13.54 2.05 -0.46
C TYR A 129 13.31 2.16 1.06
N VAL A 130 12.07 1.97 1.52
CA VAL A 130 11.73 2.05 2.94
C VAL A 130 12.40 0.94 3.74
N THR A 131 12.51 -0.27 3.17
CA THR A 131 13.26 -1.38 3.80
C THR A 131 14.76 -1.05 3.90
N ALA A 132 15.33 -0.42 2.87
CA ALA A 132 16.74 -0.05 2.84
C ALA A 132 17.12 1.08 3.83
N LEU A 133 16.13 1.86 4.30
CA LEU A 133 16.35 2.86 5.36
C LEU A 133 16.44 2.23 6.76
N LEU A 134 15.81 1.07 7.01
CA LEU A 134 15.77 0.46 8.35
C LEU A 134 17.15 0.16 8.95
N PRO A 135 18.14 -0.36 8.21
CA PRO A 135 19.47 -0.66 8.75
C PRO A 135 20.21 0.55 9.33
N ILE A 136 19.79 1.78 9.02
CA ILE A 136 20.33 3.01 9.64
C ILE A 136 19.95 3.09 11.11
N PHE A 137 18.82 2.50 11.49
CA PHE A 137 18.24 2.57 12.83
C PHE A 137 18.35 1.26 13.59
N PHE A 138 17.97 0.13 12.96
CA PHE A 138 18.11 -1.21 13.52
C PHE A 138 18.11 -2.27 12.41
N ARG A 139 18.62 -3.47 12.70
CA ARG A 139 18.66 -4.57 11.74
C ARG A 139 17.52 -5.54 12.00
N PRO A 140 16.53 -5.66 11.09
CA PRO A 140 15.46 -6.63 11.24
C PRO A 140 15.99 -8.07 11.09
N ALA A 141 15.37 -9.02 11.78
CA ALA A 141 15.75 -10.43 11.74
C ALA A 141 15.73 -11.02 10.32
N ARG A 142 14.73 -10.60 9.51
CA ARG A 142 14.58 -11.02 8.10
C ARG A 142 14.19 -9.82 7.22
N ALA A 143 15.18 -9.12 6.70
CA ALA A 143 14.94 -7.95 5.83
C ALA A 143 14.09 -8.26 4.59
N ALA A 144 14.28 -9.43 3.97
CA ALA A 144 13.44 -9.86 2.84
C ALA A 144 11.96 -10.03 3.22
N GLY A 145 11.67 -10.52 4.43
CA GLY A 145 10.30 -10.63 4.93
C GLY A 145 9.68 -9.27 5.24
N VAL A 146 10.46 -8.33 5.79
CA VAL A 146 10.02 -6.93 5.99
C VAL A 146 9.72 -6.27 4.65
N PHE A 147 10.57 -6.46 3.64
CA PHE A 147 10.31 -6.01 2.28
C PHE A 147 8.98 -6.57 1.73
N LEU A 148 8.71 -7.88 1.91
CA LEU A 148 7.44 -8.48 1.50
C LEU A 148 6.24 -7.89 2.25
N GLY A 149 6.38 -7.59 3.54
CA GLY A 149 5.35 -6.91 4.32
C GLY A 149 5.07 -5.50 3.78
N PHE A 150 6.09 -4.70 3.53
CA PHE A 150 5.95 -3.36 2.95
C PHE A 150 5.41 -3.40 1.51
N LEU A 151 5.83 -4.36 0.70
CA LEU A 151 5.30 -4.58 -0.64
C LEU A 151 3.81 -4.93 -0.60
N SER A 152 3.41 -5.84 0.30
CA SER A 152 2.01 -6.21 0.53
C SER A 152 1.18 -5.01 0.98
N THR A 153 1.69 -4.23 1.94
CA THR A 153 1.07 -2.97 2.38
C THR A 153 0.83 -2.03 1.20
N SER A 154 1.89 -1.76 0.43
CA SER A 154 1.83 -0.87 -0.72
C SER A 154 0.77 -1.32 -1.72
N PHE A 155 0.74 -2.62 -2.05
CA PHE A 155 -0.17 -3.14 -3.08
C PHE A 155 -1.62 -3.19 -2.59
N VAL A 156 -1.89 -3.61 -1.37
CA VAL A 156 -3.23 -3.61 -0.77
C VAL A 156 -3.80 -2.19 -0.78
N TYR A 157 -3.08 -1.21 -0.23
CA TYR A 157 -3.59 0.17 -0.19
C TYR A 157 -3.67 0.83 -1.56
N ALA A 158 -2.80 0.46 -2.51
CA ALA A 158 -2.92 0.90 -3.90
C ALA A 158 -4.25 0.44 -4.52
N THR A 159 -4.68 -0.81 -4.28
CA THR A 159 -5.99 -1.28 -4.81
C THR A 159 -7.16 -0.50 -4.22
N PHE A 160 -7.14 -0.15 -2.93
CA PHE A 160 -8.13 0.73 -2.32
C PHE A 160 -8.10 2.14 -2.92
N GLY A 161 -6.92 2.69 -3.17
CA GLY A 161 -6.76 3.96 -3.88
C GLY A 161 -7.39 3.92 -5.28
N MET A 162 -7.19 2.82 -6.02
CA MET A 162 -7.84 2.60 -7.34
C MET A 162 -9.36 2.53 -7.23
N VAL A 163 -9.90 1.82 -6.23
CA VAL A 163 -11.34 1.74 -5.96
C VAL A 163 -11.91 3.13 -5.70
N ILE A 164 -11.30 3.88 -4.80
CA ILE A 164 -11.72 5.25 -4.47
C ILE A 164 -11.67 6.13 -5.74
N GLY A 165 -10.58 6.06 -6.53
CA GLY A 165 -10.43 6.79 -7.78
C GLY A 165 -11.46 6.42 -8.84
N ALA A 166 -11.94 5.17 -8.84
CA ALA A 166 -13.01 4.73 -9.71
C ALA A 166 -14.42 5.20 -9.26
N VAL A 167 -14.65 5.42 -7.97
CA VAL A 167 -15.96 5.79 -7.41
C VAL A 167 -16.12 7.31 -7.32
N VAL A 168 -15.14 8.00 -6.77
CA VAL A 168 -15.22 9.42 -6.43
C VAL A 168 -15.10 10.30 -7.68
N ARG A 169 -15.76 11.45 -7.64
CA ARG A 169 -15.76 12.41 -8.77
C ARG A 169 -14.82 13.59 -8.55
N ARG A 170 -14.62 13.98 -7.31
CA ARG A 170 -13.81 15.14 -6.93
C ARG A 170 -12.55 14.70 -6.22
N GLU A 171 -11.45 15.35 -6.54
CA GLU A 171 -10.12 14.98 -5.99
C GLU A 171 -10.08 15.13 -4.47
N LEU A 172 -10.68 16.19 -3.92
CA LEU A 172 -10.71 16.45 -2.48
C LEU A 172 -11.45 15.36 -1.69
N GLU A 173 -12.61 14.91 -2.21
CA GLU A 173 -13.40 13.84 -1.57
C GLU A 173 -12.57 12.53 -1.49
N GLY A 174 -11.84 12.21 -2.57
CA GLY A 174 -10.99 11.02 -2.60
C GLY A 174 -9.81 11.11 -1.65
N ILE A 175 -9.18 12.29 -1.55
CA ILE A 175 -8.09 12.52 -0.58
C ILE A 175 -8.60 12.33 0.85
N MET A 176 -9.75 12.89 1.19
CA MET A 176 -10.35 12.74 2.52
C MET A 176 -10.66 11.27 2.86
N LEU A 177 -11.20 10.51 1.90
CA LEU A 177 -11.45 9.08 2.10
C LEU A 177 -10.17 8.27 2.29
N ILE A 178 -9.10 8.58 1.54
CA ILE A 178 -7.80 7.94 1.71
C ILE A 178 -7.21 8.27 3.07
N LEU A 179 -7.23 9.53 3.47
CA LEU A 179 -6.75 9.94 4.80
C LEU A 179 -7.54 9.24 5.91
N LEU A 180 -8.86 9.15 5.79
CA LEU A 180 -9.69 8.44 6.75
C LEU A 180 -9.31 6.95 6.83
N LEU A 181 -9.25 6.28 5.69
CA LEU A 181 -8.90 4.85 5.60
C LEU A 181 -7.51 4.58 6.20
N VAL A 182 -6.50 5.33 5.76
CA VAL A 182 -5.12 5.12 6.19
C VAL A 182 -4.94 5.44 7.67
N ASN A 183 -5.53 6.54 8.17
CA ASN A 183 -5.40 6.89 9.58
C ASN A 183 -6.12 5.92 10.51
N ILE A 184 -7.32 5.46 10.15
CA ILE A 184 -8.06 4.50 10.98
C ILE A 184 -7.42 3.12 10.91
N ASP A 185 -7.21 2.58 9.71
CA ASP A 185 -6.68 1.22 9.55
C ASP A 185 -5.18 1.18 9.87
N ALA A 186 -4.32 1.71 8.98
CA ALA A 186 -2.87 1.61 9.16
C ALA A 186 -2.34 2.43 10.34
N GLY A 187 -2.91 3.63 10.58
CA GLY A 187 -2.40 4.58 11.58
C GLY A 187 -2.86 4.30 13.00
N TRP A 188 -4.03 3.71 13.20
CA TRP A 188 -4.57 3.48 14.54
C TRP A 188 -4.74 2.00 14.85
N LEU A 189 -5.61 1.30 14.10
CA LEU A 189 -6.03 -0.05 14.46
C LEU A 189 -4.92 -1.10 14.30
N GLN A 190 -3.95 -0.87 13.41
CA GLN A 190 -2.78 -1.74 13.27
C GLN A 190 -1.61 -1.33 14.18
N SER A 191 -1.77 -0.29 15.00
CA SER A 191 -0.76 0.04 16.01
C SER A 191 -0.59 -1.13 16.97
N PRO A 192 0.63 -1.64 17.18
CA PRO A 192 0.87 -2.82 18.03
C PRO A 192 0.39 -2.62 19.46
N VAL A 193 0.54 -1.40 19.99
CA VAL A 193 0.10 -1.04 21.33
C VAL A 193 -1.43 -1.02 21.41
N PHE A 194 -2.11 -0.44 20.42
CA PHE A 194 -3.57 -0.41 20.39
C PHE A 194 -4.15 -1.81 20.21
N TYR A 195 -3.58 -2.60 19.28
CA TYR A 195 -4.03 -3.96 18.98
C TYR A 195 -4.00 -4.87 20.21
N ALA A 196 -2.91 -4.80 21.01
CA ALA A 196 -2.77 -5.60 22.23
C ALA A 196 -3.88 -5.34 23.26
N HIS A 197 -4.41 -4.12 23.31
CA HIS A 197 -5.44 -3.72 24.28
C HIS A 197 -6.85 -3.64 23.67
N ALA A 198 -7.00 -3.97 22.39
CA ALA A 198 -8.28 -3.86 21.69
C ALA A 198 -9.29 -4.89 22.22
N ARG A 199 -10.51 -4.41 22.57
CA ARG A 199 -11.62 -5.25 23.04
C ARG A 199 -12.07 -6.27 22.00
N ASN A 200 -12.02 -5.91 20.73
CA ASN A 200 -12.45 -6.75 19.61
C ASN A 200 -11.36 -6.88 18.55
N GLN A 201 -10.36 -7.70 18.83
CA GLN A 201 -9.28 -8.00 17.90
C GLN A 201 -9.77 -8.73 16.62
N ALA A 202 -10.88 -9.47 16.70
CA ALA A 202 -11.42 -10.18 15.54
C ALA A 202 -11.84 -9.20 14.43
N LEU A 203 -12.42 -8.05 14.80
CA LEU A 203 -12.77 -7.01 13.83
C LEU A 203 -11.52 -6.42 13.16
N ILE A 204 -10.46 -6.17 13.94
CA ILE A 204 -9.22 -5.60 13.41
C ILE A 204 -8.55 -6.56 12.42
N ARG A 205 -8.65 -7.88 12.64
CA ARG A 205 -8.12 -8.90 11.73
C ARG A 205 -8.80 -8.92 10.36
N LEU A 206 -10.03 -8.42 10.27
CA LEU A 206 -10.75 -8.29 8.99
C LEU A 206 -10.36 -7.02 8.21
N LEU A 207 -9.49 -6.18 8.75
CA LEU A 207 -9.06 -4.97 8.06
C LEU A 207 -7.91 -5.26 7.09
N PRO A 208 -7.85 -4.55 5.95
CA PRO A 208 -6.88 -4.81 4.90
C PRO A 208 -5.42 -4.62 5.34
N GLY A 209 -5.16 -3.72 6.29
CA GLY A 209 -3.84 -3.46 6.84
C GLY A 209 -3.30 -4.57 7.76
N HIS A 210 -4.18 -5.45 8.30
CA HIS A 210 -3.79 -6.41 9.33
C HIS A 210 -2.71 -7.40 8.86
N HIS A 211 -2.97 -8.12 7.78
CA HIS A 211 -2.05 -9.16 7.31
C HIS A 211 -0.70 -8.59 6.85
N PRO A 212 -0.62 -7.50 6.07
CA PRO A 212 0.64 -6.83 5.77
C PRO A 212 1.40 -6.38 7.03
N ALA A 213 0.69 -5.87 8.06
CA ALA A 213 1.29 -5.48 9.33
C ALA A 213 1.91 -6.70 10.05
N GLN A 214 1.19 -7.81 10.13
CA GLN A 214 1.71 -9.04 10.73
C GLN A 214 2.92 -9.59 9.97
N ILE A 215 2.93 -9.58 8.62
CA ILE A 215 4.09 -9.98 7.81
C ILE A 215 5.30 -9.13 8.19
N THR A 216 5.13 -7.81 8.28
CA THR A 216 6.21 -6.87 8.60
C THR A 216 6.76 -7.12 10.00
N MET A 217 5.90 -7.16 11.03
CA MET A 217 6.28 -7.31 12.44
C MET A 217 6.91 -8.68 12.72
N VAL A 218 6.29 -9.76 12.23
CA VAL A 218 6.82 -11.12 12.40
C VAL A 218 8.18 -11.25 11.75
N SER A 219 8.38 -10.67 10.57
CA SER A 219 9.66 -10.73 9.85
C SER A 219 10.77 -9.92 10.51
N ALA A 220 10.40 -8.82 11.17
CA ALA A 220 11.39 -7.97 11.83
C ALA A 220 11.93 -8.59 13.11
N PHE A 221 11.09 -9.30 13.89
CA PHE A 221 11.41 -9.73 15.24
C PHE A 221 11.45 -11.25 15.44
N THR A 222 10.94 -12.04 14.48
CA THR A 222 10.85 -13.50 14.64
C THR A 222 11.24 -14.26 13.37
N THR A 223 11.32 -15.59 13.51
CA THR A 223 11.53 -16.53 12.39
C THR A 223 10.28 -17.35 12.07
N LEU A 224 9.10 -16.96 12.58
CA LEU A 224 7.85 -17.70 12.37
C LEU A 224 7.47 -17.80 10.89
N ALA A 225 6.69 -18.81 10.56
CA ALA A 225 6.13 -18.97 9.21
C ALA A 225 5.09 -17.89 8.89
N LEU A 226 5.16 -17.33 7.68
CA LEU A 226 4.35 -16.20 7.21
C LEU A 226 3.28 -16.63 6.19
N ARG A 227 3.24 -17.90 5.84
CA ARG A 227 2.38 -18.38 4.74
C ARG A 227 0.91 -17.97 4.87
N PRO A 228 0.23 -18.12 6.03
CA PRO A 228 -1.17 -17.71 6.17
C PRO A 228 -1.37 -16.22 5.92
N GLU A 229 -0.49 -15.39 6.48
CA GLU A 229 -0.59 -13.93 6.38
C GLU A 229 -0.34 -13.44 4.95
N ILE A 230 0.61 -14.07 4.25
CA ILE A 230 0.90 -13.77 2.84
C ILE A 230 -0.31 -14.13 1.96
N VAL A 231 -0.92 -15.29 2.17
CA VAL A 231 -2.11 -15.70 1.41
C VAL A 231 -3.25 -14.72 1.61
N ALA A 232 -3.56 -14.37 2.86
CA ALA A 232 -4.61 -13.41 3.17
C ALA A 232 -4.32 -12.01 2.59
N ALA A 233 -3.08 -11.51 2.67
CA ALA A 233 -2.70 -10.23 2.06
C ALA A 233 -2.89 -10.24 0.53
N VAL A 234 -2.58 -11.36 -0.13
CA VAL A 234 -2.82 -11.54 -1.58
C VAL A 234 -4.31 -11.56 -1.89
N GLU A 235 -5.13 -12.22 -1.06
CA GLU A 235 -6.59 -12.25 -1.23
C GLU A 235 -7.19 -10.84 -1.15
N TYR A 236 -6.77 -10.02 -0.17
CA TYR A 236 -7.17 -8.60 -0.09
C TYR A 236 -6.75 -7.80 -1.31
N ALA A 237 -5.52 -7.98 -1.77
CA ALA A 237 -5.00 -7.28 -2.94
C ALA A 237 -5.75 -7.68 -4.23
N VAL A 238 -5.99 -8.95 -4.42
CA VAL A 238 -6.76 -9.48 -5.58
C VAL A 238 -8.22 -9.03 -5.51
N GLY A 239 -8.88 -9.14 -4.35
CA GLY A 239 -10.24 -8.67 -4.15
C GLY A 239 -10.39 -7.18 -4.44
N GLY A 240 -9.48 -6.36 -3.91
CA GLY A 240 -9.43 -4.92 -4.19
C GLY A 240 -9.20 -4.60 -5.67
N LEU A 241 -8.31 -5.35 -6.33
CA LEU A 241 -8.05 -5.19 -7.77
C LEU A 241 -9.26 -5.56 -8.62
N VAL A 242 -9.97 -6.65 -8.29
CA VAL A 242 -11.19 -7.06 -8.99
C VAL A 242 -12.28 -6.00 -8.82
N ALA A 243 -12.47 -5.49 -7.61
CA ALA A 243 -13.41 -4.40 -7.32
C ALA A 243 -13.05 -3.13 -8.12
N ALA A 244 -11.77 -2.72 -8.12
CA ALA A 244 -11.29 -1.59 -8.89
C ALA A 244 -11.54 -1.78 -10.38
N ALA A 245 -11.28 -2.98 -10.92
CA ALA A 245 -11.49 -3.30 -12.33
C ALA A 245 -12.97 -3.21 -12.74
N GLY A 246 -13.86 -3.77 -11.92
CA GLY A 246 -15.30 -3.70 -12.15
C GLY A 246 -15.83 -2.26 -12.16
N LEU A 247 -15.47 -1.48 -11.13
CA LEU A 247 -15.89 -0.08 -10.99
C LEU A 247 -15.31 0.82 -12.09
N TYR A 248 -14.04 0.63 -12.44
CA TYR A 248 -13.39 1.34 -13.52
C TYR A 248 -14.05 1.05 -14.87
N TRP A 249 -14.33 -0.23 -15.15
CA TRP A 249 -15.01 -0.66 -16.37
C TRP A 249 -16.41 -0.03 -16.51
N LEU A 250 -17.20 -0.06 -15.42
CA LEU A 250 -18.51 0.61 -15.37
C LEU A 250 -18.39 2.10 -15.66
N ARG A 251 -17.40 2.76 -15.04
CA ARG A 251 -17.23 4.20 -15.18
C ARG A 251 -16.75 4.66 -16.56
N VAL A 252 -15.98 3.82 -17.24
CA VAL A 252 -15.51 4.10 -18.61
C VAL A 252 -16.63 3.87 -19.63
N ARG A 253 -17.51 2.86 -19.42
CA ARG A 253 -18.58 2.49 -20.37
C ARG A 253 -19.91 3.22 -20.19
N VAL A 254 -20.38 3.42 -18.95
CA VAL A 254 -21.75 3.86 -18.66
C VAL A 254 -21.99 5.36 -18.93
N ARG A 255 -20.98 6.12 -19.29
CA ARG A 255 -21.12 7.55 -19.65
C ARG A 255 -20.62 7.84 -21.09
N ALA A 256 -20.74 6.83 -21.94
CA ALA A 256 -20.60 6.95 -23.39
C ALA A 256 -21.96 7.28 -24.02
#